data_bb0f467725361a84f947f9d90da737ac
#
_entry.id   bb0f467725361a84f947f9d90da737ac
#
_cell.length_a   1.000
_cell.length_b   1.000
_cell.length_c   1.000
_cell.angle_alpha   90.00
_cell.angle_beta   90.00
_cell.angle_gamma   90.00
#
_symmetry.space_group_name_H-M   'P 1'
#
loop_
_entity.id
_entity.type
_entity.pdbx_description
1 polymer ?
#
loop_
_entity_poly.entity_id
_entity_poly.type
_entity_poly.pdbx_seq_one_letter_code
_entity_poly.pdbx_strand_id
1 'polypeptide(L)'
;ADQVSDEELLEVAKLSHVYDFVKDLPDGFDTVVAAGGGNFSGGQKQCIAIARAMLSKSDYLLLDEATSNLDVKREKDVMEAMDRLMKDRTTVIIAHSLSTIKNADHVIVINKGELEMEGSPAQILEQTDNYLSKMMMRRPEVSPAN
;
A
#
# COMPACT_ATOMS: atom_id res chain seq x y z
N ALA A 1 -14.58 0.43 21.20
CA ALA A 1 -13.91 -0.40 20.19
C ALA A 1 -14.57 -1.77 20.28
N ASP A 2 -15.25 -2.21 19.21
CA ASP A 2 -15.82 -3.54 19.12
C ASP A 2 -14.70 -4.55 19.32
N GLN A 3 -14.94 -5.54 20.17
CA GLN A 3 -13.96 -6.60 20.40
C GLN A 3 -13.89 -7.45 19.11
N VAL A 4 -12.72 -7.49 18.49
CA VAL A 4 -12.42 -8.37 17.37
C VAL A 4 -12.37 -9.81 17.93
N SER A 5 -13.10 -10.75 17.31
CA SER A 5 -13.03 -12.16 17.72
C SER A 5 -11.71 -12.80 17.25
N ASP A 6 -11.32 -13.90 17.91
CA ASP A 6 -10.12 -14.66 17.51
C ASP A 6 -10.25 -15.22 16.09
N GLU A 7 -11.47 -15.60 15.68
CA GLU A 7 -11.75 -16.07 14.33
C GLU A 7 -11.55 -14.96 13.30
N GLU A 8 -12.08 -13.76 13.57
CA GLU A 8 -11.92 -12.59 12.70
C GLU A 8 -10.44 -12.15 12.61
N LEU A 9 -9.73 -12.18 13.74
CA LEU A 9 -8.29 -11.90 13.77
C LEU A 9 -7.51 -12.89 12.90
N LEU A 10 -7.81 -14.19 13.01
CA LEU A 10 -7.14 -15.23 12.23
C LEU A 10 -7.45 -15.11 10.73
N GLU A 11 -8.69 -14.80 10.37
CA GLU A 11 -9.10 -14.58 8.98
C GLU A 11 -8.35 -13.39 8.37
N VAL A 12 -8.35 -12.24 9.05
CA VAL A 12 -7.62 -11.05 8.59
C VAL A 12 -6.12 -11.29 8.53
N ALA A 13 -5.54 -12.02 9.48
CA ALA A 13 -4.12 -12.37 9.45
C ALA A 13 -3.75 -13.22 8.21
N LYS A 14 -4.62 -14.13 7.78
CA LYS A 14 -4.43 -14.90 6.54
C LYS A 14 -4.58 -14.03 5.30
N LEU A 15 -5.62 -13.19 5.24
CA LEU A 15 -5.88 -12.30 4.11
C LEU A 15 -4.77 -11.26 3.88
N SER A 16 -4.12 -10.85 4.95
CA SER A 16 -3.02 -9.86 4.95
C SER A 16 -1.62 -10.46 4.90
N HIS A 17 -1.49 -11.79 4.79
CA HIS A 17 -0.21 -12.51 4.87
C HIS A 17 0.56 -12.38 6.19
N VAL A 18 -0.06 -11.85 7.24
CA VAL A 18 0.53 -11.78 8.60
C VAL A 18 0.69 -13.19 9.18
N TYR A 19 -0.28 -14.07 8.97
CA TYR A 19 -0.25 -15.45 9.47
C TYR A 19 0.99 -16.21 8.99
N ASP A 20 1.46 -15.95 7.77
CA ASP A 20 2.55 -16.69 7.11
C ASP A 20 3.89 -16.60 7.87
N PHE A 21 4.09 -15.53 8.62
CA PHE A 21 5.30 -15.35 9.40
C PHE A 21 5.07 -15.33 10.93
N VAL A 22 3.88 -14.96 11.39
CA VAL A 22 3.58 -14.91 12.84
C VAL A 22 3.47 -16.32 13.43
N LYS A 23 2.95 -17.30 12.68
CA LYS A 23 2.84 -18.70 13.12
C LYS A 23 4.19 -19.34 13.52
N ASP A 24 5.28 -18.85 12.94
CA ASP A 24 6.64 -19.38 13.16
C ASP A 24 7.41 -18.61 14.26
N LEU A 25 6.79 -17.58 14.87
CA LEU A 25 7.37 -16.85 15.98
C LEU A 25 7.15 -17.59 17.32
N PRO A 26 8.09 -17.51 18.27
CA PRO A 26 7.98 -18.18 19.57
C PRO A 26 6.68 -17.84 20.32
N ASP A 27 6.27 -16.56 20.30
CA ASP A 27 5.08 -16.08 20.99
C ASP A 27 3.88 -15.89 20.04
N GLY A 28 3.99 -16.31 18.77
CA GLY A 28 2.90 -16.20 17.80
C GLY A 28 2.30 -14.79 17.73
N PHE A 29 0.99 -14.68 17.86
CA PHE A 29 0.25 -13.41 17.84
C PHE A 29 0.52 -12.53 19.10
N ASP A 30 1.04 -13.10 20.18
CA ASP A 30 1.42 -12.35 21.38
C ASP A 30 2.82 -11.72 21.29
N THR A 31 3.48 -11.90 20.13
CA THR A 31 4.80 -11.30 19.87
C THR A 31 4.74 -9.78 19.97
N VAL A 32 5.53 -9.21 20.88
CA VAL A 32 5.61 -7.76 21.07
C VAL A 32 6.30 -7.11 19.88
N VAL A 33 5.64 -6.13 19.27
CA VAL A 33 6.22 -5.30 18.21
C VAL A 33 7.19 -4.31 18.85
N ALA A 34 8.49 -4.45 18.57
CA ALA A 34 9.51 -3.52 19.07
C ALA A 34 9.29 -2.09 18.55
N ALA A 35 9.90 -1.10 19.19
CA ALA A 35 9.81 0.30 18.77
C ALA A 35 10.19 0.45 17.27
N GLY A 36 9.31 1.08 16.49
CA GLY A 36 9.47 1.20 15.04
C GLY A 36 9.37 -0.12 14.26
N GLY A 37 8.91 -1.22 14.93
CA GLY A 37 8.82 -2.55 14.29
C GLY A 37 10.18 -3.17 13.99
N GLY A 38 11.22 -2.88 14.78
CA GLY A 38 12.61 -3.29 14.50
C GLY A 38 12.83 -4.81 14.38
N ASN A 39 11.91 -5.63 14.87
CA ASN A 39 11.92 -7.09 14.78
C ASN A 39 11.20 -7.63 13.52
N PHE A 40 10.68 -6.77 12.64
CA PHE A 40 10.01 -7.16 11.41
C PHE A 40 10.62 -6.51 10.18
N SER A 41 10.63 -7.22 9.03
CA SER A 41 11.03 -6.66 7.74
C SER A 41 10.07 -5.57 7.27
N GLY A 42 10.46 -4.75 6.29
CA GLY A 42 9.60 -3.74 5.70
C GLY A 42 8.26 -4.30 5.19
N GLY A 43 8.30 -5.41 4.44
CA GLY A 43 7.09 -6.09 3.95
C GLY A 43 6.22 -6.65 5.07
N GLN A 44 6.80 -7.23 6.13
CA GLN A 44 6.05 -7.71 7.29
C GLN A 44 5.34 -6.57 8.03
N LYS A 45 6.02 -5.44 8.23
CA LYS A 45 5.40 -4.24 8.82
C LYS A 45 4.21 -3.76 8.01
N GLN A 46 4.33 -3.81 6.69
CA GLN A 46 3.27 -3.40 5.78
C GLN A 46 2.08 -4.35 5.83
N CYS A 47 2.30 -5.68 5.84
CA CYS A 47 1.24 -6.66 6.06
C CYS A 47 0.51 -6.41 7.40
N ILE A 48 1.23 -6.12 8.48
CA ILE A 48 0.64 -5.77 9.78
C ILE A 48 -0.20 -4.49 9.70
N ALA A 49 0.28 -3.46 9.00
CA ALA A 49 -0.48 -2.23 8.80
C ALA A 49 -1.77 -2.46 8.01
N ILE A 50 -1.71 -3.27 6.95
CA ILE A 50 -2.86 -3.68 6.15
C ILE A 50 -3.87 -4.46 7.00
N ALA A 51 -3.41 -5.44 7.81
CA ALA A 51 -4.26 -6.19 8.73
C ALA A 51 -5.03 -5.26 9.69
N ARG A 52 -4.34 -4.29 10.27
CA ARG A 52 -4.98 -3.29 11.14
C ARG A 52 -6.02 -2.44 10.40
N ALA A 53 -5.75 -2.06 9.16
CA ALA A 53 -6.71 -1.33 8.32
C ALA A 53 -7.92 -2.20 7.94
N MET A 54 -7.74 -3.51 7.69
CA MET A 54 -8.85 -4.44 7.48
C MET A 54 -9.77 -4.52 8.70
N LEU A 55 -9.19 -4.64 9.90
CA LEU A 55 -9.93 -4.72 11.16
C LEU A 55 -10.65 -3.41 11.53
N SER A 56 -10.22 -2.27 11.00
CA SER A 56 -10.85 -0.98 11.28
C SER A 56 -12.25 -0.83 10.67
N LYS A 57 -12.61 -1.67 9.69
CA LYS A 57 -13.91 -1.65 8.98
C LYS A 57 -14.30 -0.27 8.43
N SER A 58 -13.31 0.55 8.08
CA SER A 58 -13.53 1.87 7.49
C SER A 58 -13.95 1.75 6.03
N ASP A 59 -14.95 2.51 5.60
CA ASP A 59 -15.38 2.61 4.20
C ASP A 59 -14.41 3.44 3.34
N TYR A 60 -13.52 4.21 3.98
CA TYR A 60 -12.57 5.09 3.33
C TYR A 60 -11.14 4.71 3.69
N LEU A 61 -10.28 4.68 2.69
CA LEU A 61 -8.85 4.41 2.84
C LEU A 61 -8.03 5.56 2.26
N LEU A 62 -6.98 5.95 2.97
CA LEU A 62 -5.94 6.84 2.46
C LEU A 62 -4.62 6.09 2.47
N LEU A 63 -4.01 5.93 1.30
CA LEU A 63 -2.77 5.19 1.10
C LEU A 63 -1.68 6.14 0.60
N ASP A 64 -0.59 6.22 1.36
CA ASP A 64 0.57 7.02 1.03
C ASP A 64 1.80 6.11 0.91
N GLU A 65 2.44 6.09 -0.28
CA GLU A 65 3.65 5.30 -0.58
C GLU A 65 3.61 3.82 -0.14
N ALA A 66 2.46 3.16 -0.31
CA ALA A 66 2.22 1.84 0.25
C ALA A 66 3.17 0.71 -0.23
N THR A 67 4.02 0.92 -1.24
CA THR A 67 4.88 -0.13 -1.82
C THR A 67 6.35 0.27 -2.00
N SER A 68 6.80 1.39 -1.43
CA SER A 68 8.19 1.81 -1.52
C SER A 68 9.12 0.89 -0.70
N ASN A 69 10.26 0.47 -1.30
CA ASN A 69 11.35 -0.28 -0.64
C ASN A 69 11.02 -1.73 -0.20
N LEU A 70 10.16 -2.45 -0.93
CA LEU A 70 9.91 -3.86 -0.69
C LEU A 70 10.85 -4.74 -1.53
N ASP A 71 11.26 -5.90 -1.00
CA ASP A 71 11.89 -6.93 -1.80
C ASP A 71 10.86 -7.60 -2.74
N VAL A 72 11.31 -8.06 -3.92
CA VAL A 72 10.45 -8.57 -5.01
C VAL A 72 9.53 -9.71 -4.55
N LYS A 73 9.97 -10.56 -3.61
CA LYS A 73 9.17 -11.68 -3.12
C LYS A 73 8.03 -11.23 -2.21
N ARG A 74 8.27 -10.21 -1.40
CA ARG A 74 7.28 -9.64 -0.46
C ARG A 74 6.35 -8.65 -1.13
N GLU A 75 6.79 -8.05 -2.24
CA GLU A 75 5.98 -7.11 -3.01
C GLU A 75 4.67 -7.74 -3.47
N LYS A 76 4.71 -8.99 -3.94
CA LYS A 76 3.52 -9.72 -4.38
C LYS A 76 2.52 -9.94 -3.24
N ASP A 77 2.98 -10.40 -2.08
CA ASP A 77 2.13 -10.67 -0.91
C ASP A 77 1.45 -9.38 -0.43
N VAL A 78 2.22 -8.28 -0.39
CA VAL A 78 1.71 -6.96 -0.01
C VAL A 78 0.70 -6.45 -1.02
N MET A 79 0.95 -6.59 -2.33
CA MET A 79 0.00 -6.17 -3.37
C MET A 79 -1.31 -6.95 -3.30
N GLU A 80 -1.25 -8.28 -3.12
CA GLU A 80 -2.46 -9.10 -2.93
C GLU A 80 -3.27 -8.69 -1.68
N ALA A 81 -2.59 -8.40 -0.57
CA ALA A 81 -3.23 -7.92 0.64
C ALA A 81 -3.87 -6.53 0.44
N MET A 82 -3.19 -5.64 -0.30
CA MET A 82 -3.71 -4.32 -0.65
C MET A 82 -4.96 -4.42 -1.52
N ASP A 83 -4.95 -5.25 -2.57
CA ASP A 83 -6.12 -5.44 -3.44
C ASP A 83 -7.34 -5.92 -2.65
N ARG A 84 -7.13 -6.83 -1.69
CA ARG A 84 -8.19 -7.29 -0.78
C ARG A 84 -8.67 -6.19 0.15
N LEU A 85 -7.75 -5.36 0.68
CA LEU A 85 -8.09 -4.23 1.55
C LEU A 85 -8.93 -3.18 0.82
N MET A 86 -8.60 -2.87 -0.43
CA MET A 86 -9.27 -1.85 -1.23
C MET A 86 -10.66 -2.26 -1.74
N LYS A 87 -10.91 -3.58 -1.80
CA LYS A 87 -12.17 -4.11 -2.31
C LYS A 87 -13.36 -3.56 -1.52
N ASP A 88 -14.37 -3.09 -2.24
CA ASP A 88 -15.62 -2.53 -1.70
C ASP A 88 -15.41 -1.28 -0.81
N ARG A 89 -14.30 -0.55 -0.99
CA ARG A 89 -13.95 0.68 -0.25
C ARG A 89 -13.60 1.83 -1.17
N THR A 90 -13.93 3.04 -0.77
CA THR A 90 -13.43 4.24 -1.44
C THR A 90 -11.98 4.48 -1.04
N THR A 91 -11.06 4.38 -2.00
CA THR A 91 -9.63 4.49 -1.73
C THR A 91 -9.02 5.72 -2.42
N VAL A 92 -8.32 6.54 -1.66
CA VAL A 92 -7.48 7.63 -2.17
C VAL A 92 -6.03 7.20 -2.05
N ILE A 93 -5.30 7.20 -3.17
CA ILE A 93 -3.90 6.76 -3.22
C ILE A 93 -3.02 7.92 -3.68
N ILE A 94 -2.00 8.24 -2.89
CA ILE A 94 -0.91 9.10 -3.34
C ILE A 94 0.02 8.24 -4.18
N ALA A 95 -0.03 8.43 -5.52
CA ALA A 95 0.61 7.54 -6.47
C ALA A 95 1.96 8.09 -6.94
N HIS A 96 2.98 7.22 -6.90
CA HIS A 96 4.33 7.46 -7.41
C HIS A 96 4.70 6.54 -8.58
N SER A 97 3.77 5.69 -9.04
CA SER A 97 3.99 4.76 -10.15
C SER A 97 2.91 4.85 -11.22
N LEU A 98 3.31 4.60 -12.47
CA LEU A 98 2.39 4.51 -13.63
C LEU A 98 1.35 3.41 -13.45
N SER A 99 1.73 2.29 -12.84
CA SER A 99 0.82 1.16 -12.64
C SER A 99 -0.33 1.55 -11.71
N THR A 100 -0.05 2.24 -10.62
CA THR A 100 -1.08 2.75 -9.70
C THR A 100 -2.05 3.70 -10.41
N ILE A 101 -1.52 4.62 -11.23
CA ILE A 101 -2.35 5.58 -11.97
C ILE A 101 -3.23 4.87 -13.00
N LYS A 102 -2.68 3.91 -13.74
CA LYS A 102 -3.44 3.16 -14.78
C LYS A 102 -4.60 2.35 -14.22
N ASN A 103 -4.48 1.90 -12.97
CA ASN A 103 -5.48 1.06 -12.30
C ASN A 103 -6.48 1.87 -11.47
N ALA A 104 -6.37 3.20 -11.43
CA ALA A 104 -7.32 4.06 -10.74
C ALA A 104 -8.59 4.27 -11.58
N ASP A 105 -9.73 4.51 -10.94
CA ASP A 105 -10.97 4.92 -11.60
C ASP A 105 -10.94 6.40 -11.98
N HIS A 106 -10.31 7.22 -11.14
CA HIS A 106 -10.18 8.66 -11.32
C HIS A 106 -8.82 9.15 -10.84
N VAL A 107 -8.24 10.13 -11.53
CA VAL A 107 -6.94 10.72 -11.21
C VAL A 107 -7.09 12.21 -10.99
N ILE A 108 -6.50 12.70 -9.91
CA ILE A 108 -6.40 14.12 -9.57
C ILE A 108 -4.92 14.49 -9.54
N VAL A 109 -4.53 15.50 -10.30
CA VAL A 109 -3.15 16.02 -10.35
C VAL A 109 -3.10 17.34 -9.61
N ILE A 110 -2.31 17.37 -8.53
CA ILE A 110 -2.08 18.58 -7.73
C ILE A 110 -0.64 19.05 -7.96
N ASN A 111 -0.47 20.30 -8.34
CA ASN A 111 0.83 20.94 -8.52
C ASN A 111 0.87 22.26 -7.74
N LYS A 112 1.89 22.44 -6.88
CA LYS A 112 2.08 23.64 -6.03
C LYS A 112 0.85 24.01 -5.19
N GLY A 113 0.06 23.00 -4.77
CA GLY A 113 -1.14 23.20 -3.98
C GLY A 113 -2.41 23.53 -4.77
N GLU A 114 -2.35 23.55 -6.09
CA GLU A 114 -3.48 23.81 -6.98
C GLU A 114 -3.85 22.59 -7.80
N LEU A 115 -5.15 22.45 -8.13
CA LEU A 115 -5.64 21.42 -9.05
C LEU A 115 -5.13 21.75 -10.46
N GLU A 116 -4.26 20.91 -11.00
CA GLU A 116 -3.72 21.08 -12.37
C GLU A 116 -4.64 20.40 -13.39
N MET A 117 -5.08 19.18 -13.08
CA MET A 117 -6.02 18.42 -13.91
C MET A 117 -6.70 17.31 -13.14
N GLU A 118 -7.84 16.83 -13.66
CA GLU A 118 -8.54 15.65 -13.17
C GLU A 118 -9.21 14.91 -14.32
N GLY A 119 -9.43 13.60 -14.16
CA GLY A 119 -10.13 12.79 -15.15
C GLY A 119 -9.80 11.32 -15.07
N SER A 120 -10.20 10.56 -16.10
CA SER A 120 -9.83 9.16 -16.21
C SER A 120 -8.31 8.98 -16.43
N PRO A 121 -7.72 7.84 -16.05
CA PRO A 121 -6.31 7.55 -16.33
C PRO A 121 -5.92 7.75 -17.79
N ALA A 122 -6.78 7.34 -18.73
CA ALA A 122 -6.53 7.49 -20.17
C ALA A 122 -6.40 8.96 -20.56
N GLN A 123 -7.34 9.81 -20.14
CA GLN A 123 -7.32 11.26 -20.43
C GLN A 123 -6.06 11.94 -19.86
N ILE A 124 -5.65 11.56 -18.65
CA ILE A 124 -4.48 12.13 -18.01
C ILE A 124 -3.18 11.69 -18.68
N LEU A 125 -3.09 10.43 -19.11
CA LEU A 125 -1.89 9.87 -19.74
C LEU A 125 -1.71 10.29 -21.20
N GLU A 126 -2.78 10.64 -21.90
CA GLU A 126 -2.73 11.18 -23.27
C GLU A 126 -2.09 12.58 -23.35
N GLN A 127 -2.11 13.31 -22.24
CA GLN A 127 -1.53 14.66 -22.18
C GLN A 127 0.00 14.59 -21.97
N THR A 128 0.75 14.36 -23.05
CA THR A 128 2.20 14.07 -23.04
C THR A 128 3.08 15.18 -22.47
N ASP A 129 2.61 16.44 -22.46
CA ASP A 129 3.40 17.60 -21.97
C ASP A 129 3.12 17.97 -20.51
N ASN A 130 2.34 17.18 -19.81
CA ASN A 130 1.96 17.46 -18.43
C ASN A 130 3.05 17.08 -17.40
N TYR A 131 2.87 17.55 -16.17
CA TYR A 131 3.74 17.30 -15.04
C TYR A 131 3.97 15.80 -14.76
N LEU A 132 2.94 14.95 -14.98
CA LEU A 132 3.01 13.51 -14.79
C LEU A 132 4.02 12.84 -15.73
N SER A 133 4.01 13.20 -17.01
CA SER A 133 5.01 12.70 -17.97
C SER A 133 6.42 13.06 -17.55
N LYS A 134 6.63 14.29 -17.04
CA LYS A 134 7.94 14.76 -16.54
C LYS A 134 8.34 14.08 -15.23
N MET A 135 7.42 13.82 -14.33
CA MET A 135 7.66 13.14 -13.06
C MET A 135 8.03 11.67 -13.25
N MET A 136 7.38 11.00 -14.23
CA MET A 136 7.63 9.59 -14.53
C MET A 136 8.93 9.36 -15.29
N MET A 137 9.41 10.35 -16.06
CA MET A 137 10.73 10.31 -16.71
C MET A 137 11.88 10.57 -15.74
N ARG A 138 11.62 11.13 -14.56
CA ARG A 138 12.60 11.31 -13.47
C ARG A 138 12.65 10.12 -12.52
N ARG A 139 12.86 8.88 -13.03
CA ARG A 139 13.43 7.85 -12.16
C ARG A 139 14.84 8.33 -11.77
N PRO A 140 15.19 8.41 -10.47
CA PRO A 140 16.58 8.53 -10.11
C PRO A 140 17.29 7.30 -10.68
N GLU A 141 18.27 7.52 -11.54
CA GLU A 141 19.25 6.50 -11.89
C GLU A 141 19.82 5.98 -10.57
N VAL A 142 19.59 4.69 -10.31
CA VAL A 142 20.30 4.01 -9.24
C VAL A 142 21.77 4.07 -9.64
N SER A 143 22.54 4.97 -9.01
CA SER A 143 24.00 4.97 -9.15
C SER A 143 24.51 3.58 -8.81
N PRO A 144 25.28 2.94 -9.70
CA PRO A 144 25.93 1.69 -9.34
C PRO A 144 26.85 1.99 -8.15
N ALA A 145 26.64 1.25 -7.06
CA ALA A 145 27.54 1.29 -5.91
C ALA A 145 28.94 0.85 -6.38
N ASN A 146 29.91 1.73 -6.17
CA ASN A 146 31.34 1.39 -6.23
C ASN A 146 31.72 0.51 -5.05
#